data_be4da53c3d7ff20e1c7e8b299da31b76
#
_entry.id   be4da53c3d7ff20e1c7e8b299da31b76
#
_cell.length_a   1.000
_cell.length_b   1.000
_cell.length_c   1.000
_cell.angle_alpha   90.00
_cell.angle_beta   90.00
_cell.angle_gamma   90.00
#
_symmetry.space_group_name_H-M   'P 1'
#
loop_
_entity.id
_entity.type
_entity.pdbx_description
1 polymer ?
#
loop_
_entity_poly.entity_id
_entity_poly.type
_entity_poly.pdbx_seq_one_letter_code
_entity_poly.pdbx_strand_id
1 'polypeptide(L)'
;MFVKASNGAIERFPYTISDLRRDNPNVSFPATLPDTELETYGVYRVTPTSPPASDPRTDTLERSCSFMDGTWTEVWTKVQLDAAVAAENVRELRNQLLAESDWTQLPDSGVAPAWVTYRQELRDVPSQENFPYGITWPTKPS
;
A
#
# COMPACT_ATOMS: atom_id res chain seq x y z
N MET A 1 -18.78 1.05 -2.84
CA MET A 1 -18.17 -0.03 -2.05
C MET A 1 -19.01 -0.25 -0.82
N PHE A 2 -19.17 -1.51 -0.40
CA PHE A 2 -20.05 -1.88 0.71
C PHE A 2 -19.34 -2.82 1.67
N VAL A 3 -19.93 -2.97 2.85
CA VAL A 3 -19.62 -4.01 3.83
C VAL A 3 -20.88 -4.84 4.08
N LYS A 4 -20.73 -6.15 4.24
CA LYS A 4 -21.75 -7.00 4.81
C LYS A 4 -21.46 -7.19 6.30
N ALA A 5 -22.42 -6.84 7.15
CA ALA A 5 -22.27 -6.89 8.59
C ALA A 5 -23.57 -7.33 9.25
N SER A 6 -23.47 -8.05 10.37
CA SER A 6 -24.58 -8.50 11.18
C SER A 6 -24.27 -8.25 12.65
N ASN A 7 -25.22 -7.67 13.36
CA ASN A 7 -25.08 -7.33 14.79
C ASN A 7 -23.79 -6.49 15.10
N GLY A 8 -23.40 -5.60 14.17
CA GLY A 8 -22.22 -4.76 14.32
C GLY A 8 -20.89 -5.47 13.99
N ALA A 9 -20.92 -6.76 13.67
CA ALA A 9 -19.73 -7.51 13.26
C ALA A 9 -19.61 -7.57 11.73
N ILE A 10 -18.40 -7.37 11.21
CA ILE A 10 -18.11 -7.48 9.77
C ILE A 10 -18.11 -8.97 9.38
N GLU A 11 -19.00 -9.35 8.45
CA GLU A 11 -19.01 -10.67 7.85
C GLU A 11 -18.08 -10.70 6.62
N ARG A 12 -18.11 -9.64 5.81
CA ARG A 12 -17.32 -9.55 4.59
C ARG A 12 -17.05 -8.10 4.16
N PHE A 13 -15.80 -7.81 3.86
CA PHE A 13 -15.34 -6.55 3.29
C PHE A 13 -14.13 -6.78 2.37
N PRO A 14 -14.03 -6.17 1.19
CA PRO A 14 -15.09 -5.39 0.53
C PRO A 14 -16.24 -6.26 0.06
N TYR A 15 -17.43 -5.68 -0.07
CA TYR A 15 -18.65 -6.33 -0.56
C TYR A 15 -19.22 -5.56 -1.75
N THR A 16 -19.82 -6.26 -2.70
CA THR A 16 -20.32 -5.67 -3.94
C THR A 16 -21.78 -6.06 -4.19
N ILE A 17 -22.47 -5.32 -5.09
CA ILE A 17 -23.82 -5.70 -5.53
C ILE A 17 -23.82 -7.07 -6.25
N SER A 18 -22.73 -7.44 -6.90
CA SER A 18 -22.59 -8.77 -7.49
C SER A 18 -22.52 -9.87 -6.43
N ASP A 19 -21.87 -9.59 -5.31
CA ASP A 19 -21.87 -10.51 -4.17
C ASP A 19 -23.27 -10.66 -3.57
N LEU A 20 -24.02 -9.55 -3.42
CA LEU A 20 -25.39 -9.56 -2.91
C LEU A 20 -26.30 -10.44 -3.79
N ARG A 21 -26.19 -10.31 -5.12
CA ARG A 21 -26.94 -11.12 -6.06
C ARG A 21 -26.59 -12.61 -5.99
N ARG A 22 -25.30 -12.91 -5.86
CA ARG A 22 -24.81 -14.28 -5.72
C ARG A 22 -25.29 -14.91 -4.40
N ASP A 23 -25.28 -14.15 -3.33
CA ASP A 23 -25.68 -14.63 -2.01
C ASP A 23 -27.22 -14.80 -1.89
N ASN A 24 -27.99 -14.19 -2.82
CA ASN A 24 -29.46 -14.25 -2.86
C ASN A 24 -29.97 -14.62 -4.26
N PRO A 25 -29.74 -15.85 -4.74
CA PRO A 25 -29.99 -16.23 -6.14
C PRO A 25 -31.49 -16.24 -6.52
N ASN A 26 -32.36 -16.30 -5.52
CA ASN A 26 -33.81 -16.31 -5.72
C ASN A 26 -34.47 -14.94 -5.66
N VAL A 27 -33.68 -13.89 -5.51
CA VAL A 27 -34.14 -12.49 -5.43
C VAL A 27 -33.72 -11.73 -6.68
N SER A 28 -34.68 -11.09 -7.33
CA SER A 28 -34.40 -10.20 -8.46
C SER A 28 -34.16 -8.78 -7.94
N PHE A 29 -32.91 -8.31 -8.04
CA PHE A 29 -32.54 -6.96 -7.65
C PHE A 29 -32.58 -6.00 -8.82
N PRO A 30 -33.12 -4.78 -8.66
CA PRO A 30 -33.04 -3.73 -9.68
C PRO A 30 -31.58 -3.31 -9.95
N ALA A 31 -31.39 -2.53 -11.01
CA ALA A 31 -30.06 -2.03 -11.35
C ALA A 31 -29.46 -1.11 -10.26
N THR A 32 -30.34 -0.33 -9.61
CA THR A 32 -29.97 0.58 -8.53
C THR A 32 -30.77 0.21 -7.28
N LEU A 33 -30.07 0.04 -6.16
CA LEU A 33 -30.65 -0.29 -4.85
C LEU A 33 -30.46 0.93 -3.92
N PRO A 34 -31.52 1.41 -3.27
CA PRO A 34 -31.38 2.42 -2.22
C PRO A 34 -30.70 1.81 -0.98
N ASP A 35 -30.02 2.64 -0.20
CA ASP A 35 -29.29 2.18 0.99
C ASP A 35 -30.21 1.50 2.01
N THR A 36 -31.44 1.99 2.17
CA THR A 36 -32.46 1.40 3.05
C THR A 36 -32.81 -0.04 2.67
N GLU A 37 -32.79 -0.38 1.40
CA GLU A 37 -33.02 -1.75 0.94
C GLU A 37 -31.80 -2.62 1.16
N LEU A 38 -30.60 -2.10 0.90
CA LEU A 38 -29.32 -2.77 1.16
C LEU A 38 -29.18 -3.16 2.64
N GLU A 39 -29.57 -2.28 3.54
CA GLU A 39 -29.54 -2.49 4.99
C GLU A 39 -30.42 -3.68 5.44
N THR A 40 -31.53 -3.97 4.75
CA THR A 40 -32.35 -5.15 5.04
C THR A 40 -31.64 -6.47 4.81
N TYR A 41 -30.58 -6.46 3.98
CA TYR A 41 -29.68 -7.58 3.72
C TYR A 41 -28.38 -7.52 4.54
N GLY A 42 -28.27 -6.58 5.48
CA GLY A 42 -27.06 -6.35 6.26
C GLY A 42 -25.92 -5.77 5.44
N VAL A 43 -26.25 -5.06 4.36
CA VAL A 43 -25.27 -4.44 3.46
C VAL A 43 -25.29 -2.94 3.65
N TYR A 44 -24.15 -2.38 3.98
CA TYR A 44 -24.00 -0.97 4.29
C TYR A 44 -22.99 -0.30 3.37
N ARG A 45 -23.26 0.94 3.01
CA ARG A 45 -22.31 1.76 2.25
C ARG A 45 -21.12 2.12 3.11
N VAL A 46 -19.92 1.99 2.54
CA VAL A 46 -18.67 2.37 3.20
C VAL A 46 -18.15 3.66 2.58
N THR A 47 -17.89 4.66 3.43
CA THR A 47 -17.25 5.91 3.05
C THR A 47 -15.77 5.64 2.79
N PRO A 48 -15.26 5.91 1.59
CA PRO A 48 -13.86 5.68 1.26
C PRO A 48 -12.96 6.71 1.96
N THR A 49 -11.73 6.28 2.27
CA THR A 49 -10.67 7.16 2.77
C THR A 49 -9.43 7.03 1.87
N SER A 50 -8.54 8.01 1.95
CA SER A 50 -7.27 7.93 1.24
C SER A 50 -6.31 7.00 1.98
N PRO A 51 -5.58 6.10 1.27
CA PRO A 51 -4.56 5.29 1.89
C PRO A 51 -3.41 6.17 2.42
N PRO A 52 -2.78 5.81 3.53
CA PRO A 52 -1.59 6.48 4.03
C PRO A 52 -0.40 6.28 3.07
N ALA A 53 0.57 7.19 3.16
CA ALA A 53 1.83 7.01 2.44
C ALA A 53 2.54 5.74 2.93
N SER A 54 2.99 4.92 1.98
CA SER A 54 3.71 3.68 2.24
C SER A 54 4.79 3.45 1.18
N ASP A 55 5.84 2.73 1.55
CA ASP A 55 6.83 2.22 0.60
C ASP A 55 6.51 0.74 0.35
N PRO A 56 6.12 0.34 -0.87
CA PRO A 56 5.77 -1.05 -1.17
C PRO A 56 6.94 -2.04 -1.03
N ARG A 57 8.17 -1.56 -0.84
CA ARG A 57 9.35 -2.38 -0.56
C ARG A 57 9.43 -2.84 0.89
N THR A 58 8.85 -2.05 1.79
CA THR A 58 8.95 -2.26 3.25
C THR A 58 7.60 -2.45 3.91
N ASP A 59 6.53 -2.00 3.26
CA ASP A 59 5.19 -2.00 3.83
C ASP A 59 4.17 -2.61 2.86
N THR A 60 3.12 -3.18 3.41
CA THR A 60 1.87 -3.45 2.71
C THR A 60 0.73 -2.69 3.38
N LEU A 61 -0.31 -2.38 2.62
CA LEU A 61 -1.52 -1.73 3.13
C LEU A 61 -2.65 -2.74 3.20
N GLU A 62 -3.11 -3.01 4.40
CA GLU A 62 -4.31 -3.80 4.64
C GLU A 62 -5.52 -2.88 4.70
N ARG A 63 -6.59 -3.33 4.08
CA ARG A 63 -7.82 -2.59 3.92
C ARG A 63 -8.93 -3.24 4.72
N SER A 64 -9.54 -2.48 5.60
CA SER A 64 -10.68 -2.89 6.41
C SER A 64 -11.73 -1.78 6.46
N CYS A 65 -12.77 -1.94 7.26
CA CYS A 65 -13.70 -0.87 7.58
C CYS A 65 -14.08 -0.92 9.06
N SER A 66 -14.54 0.18 9.59
CA SER A 66 -15.06 0.28 10.95
C SER A 66 -16.35 1.08 10.98
N PHE A 67 -17.21 0.76 11.96
CA PHE A 67 -18.41 1.53 12.22
C PHE A 67 -18.13 2.56 13.31
N MET A 68 -18.17 3.84 12.93
CA MET A 68 -17.95 4.97 13.84
C MET A 68 -18.91 6.10 13.52
N ASP A 69 -19.45 6.74 14.54
CA ASP A 69 -20.36 7.88 14.43
C ASP A 69 -21.57 7.64 13.49
N GLY A 70 -22.13 6.41 13.55
CA GLY A 70 -23.28 6.03 12.73
C GLY A 70 -22.97 5.67 11.27
N THR A 71 -21.69 5.64 10.88
CA THR A 71 -21.26 5.38 9.50
C THR A 71 -20.18 4.33 9.42
N TRP A 72 -20.23 3.50 8.36
CA TRP A 72 -19.14 2.62 8.01
C TRP A 72 -18.09 3.41 7.22
N THR A 73 -16.86 3.41 7.72
CA THR A 73 -15.74 4.13 7.11
C THR A 73 -14.60 3.16 6.81
N GLU A 74 -13.98 3.33 5.66
CA GLU A 74 -12.80 2.57 5.25
C GLU A 74 -11.61 2.88 6.16
N VAL A 75 -10.89 1.85 6.56
CA VAL A 75 -9.69 1.95 7.40
C VAL A 75 -8.54 1.26 6.70
N TRP A 76 -7.41 1.96 6.63
CA TRP A 76 -6.15 1.45 6.12
C TRP A 76 -5.18 1.20 7.27
N THR A 77 -4.62 0.01 7.31
CA THR A 77 -3.56 -0.34 8.25
C THR A 77 -2.28 -0.59 7.49
N LYS A 78 -1.22 0.14 7.85
CA LYS A 78 0.10 -0.10 7.32
C LYS A 78 0.75 -1.23 8.10
N VAL A 79 1.13 -2.30 7.40
CA VAL A 79 1.77 -3.49 7.97
C VAL A 79 3.16 -3.60 7.38
N GLN A 80 4.17 -3.65 8.22
CA GLN A 80 5.55 -3.85 7.80
C GLN A 80 5.71 -5.27 7.23
N LEU A 81 6.44 -5.39 6.12
CA LEU A 81 6.89 -6.67 5.60
C LEU A 81 7.88 -7.31 6.60
N ASP A 82 8.08 -8.62 6.46
CA ASP A 82 9.17 -9.29 7.18
C ASP A 82 10.51 -8.60 6.93
N ALA A 83 11.32 -8.47 7.99
CA ALA A 83 12.56 -7.70 7.93
C ALA A 83 13.56 -8.23 6.89
N ALA A 84 13.61 -9.55 6.67
CA ALA A 84 14.47 -10.13 5.65
C ALA A 84 13.99 -9.79 4.24
N VAL A 85 12.68 -9.86 4.00
CA VAL A 85 12.06 -9.50 2.72
C VAL A 85 12.24 -8.00 2.43
N ALA A 86 11.96 -7.15 3.40
CA ALA A 86 12.16 -5.71 3.26
C ALA A 86 13.63 -5.37 2.98
N ALA A 87 14.57 -6.00 3.68
CA ALA A 87 15.99 -5.80 3.46
C ALA A 87 16.46 -6.24 2.07
N GLU A 88 15.91 -7.33 1.52
CA GLU A 88 16.19 -7.77 0.16
C GLU A 88 15.68 -6.78 -0.86
N ASN A 89 14.42 -6.35 -0.75
CA ASN A 89 13.82 -5.36 -1.63
C ASN A 89 14.59 -4.03 -1.66
N VAL A 90 15.02 -3.54 -0.48
CA VAL A 90 15.82 -2.32 -0.37
C VAL A 90 17.20 -2.49 -1.03
N ARG A 91 17.86 -3.65 -0.83
CA ARG A 91 19.15 -3.95 -1.48
C ARG A 91 19.01 -4.06 -2.99
N GLU A 92 17.92 -4.62 -3.48
CA GLU A 92 17.66 -4.74 -4.91
C GLU A 92 17.56 -3.35 -5.57
N LEU A 93 16.74 -2.43 -5.02
CA LEU A 93 16.69 -1.06 -5.51
C LEU A 93 18.06 -0.36 -5.44
N ARG A 94 18.79 -0.49 -4.31
CA ARG A 94 20.12 0.07 -4.17
C ARG A 94 21.06 -0.44 -5.26
N ASN A 95 21.05 -1.74 -5.54
CA ASN A 95 21.89 -2.35 -6.57
C ASN A 95 21.51 -1.85 -7.97
N GLN A 96 20.20 -1.67 -8.24
CA GLN A 96 19.73 -1.06 -9.48
C GLN A 96 20.29 0.36 -9.65
N LEU A 97 20.17 1.21 -8.61
CA LEU A 97 20.67 2.59 -8.64
C LEU A 97 22.20 2.66 -8.80
N LEU A 98 22.95 1.72 -8.22
CA LEU A 98 24.38 1.59 -8.43
C LEU A 98 24.70 1.21 -9.89
N ALA A 99 23.99 0.24 -10.47
CA ALA A 99 24.17 -0.18 -11.85
C ALA A 99 23.84 0.95 -12.84
N GLU A 100 22.75 1.71 -12.60
CA GLU A 100 22.39 2.89 -13.40
C GLU A 100 23.46 3.98 -13.41
N SER A 101 24.32 4.02 -12.40
CA SER A 101 25.40 5.00 -12.25
C SER A 101 26.79 4.42 -12.55
N ASP A 102 26.92 3.18 -13.04
CA ASP A 102 28.23 2.54 -13.31
C ASP A 102 29.03 3.25 -14.40
N TRP A 103 28.38 3.89 -15.36
CA TRP A 103 29.02 4.71 -16.38
C TRP A 103 29.89 5.83 -15.79
N THR A 104 29.59 6.30 -14.58
CA THR A 104 30.35 7.35 -13.88
C THR A 104 31.73 6.87 -13.41
N GLN A 105 31.98 5.55 -13.45
CA GLN A 105 33.24 4.95 -13.01
C GLN A 105 34.26 4.78 -14.17
N LEU A 106 33.85 5.14 -15.38
CA LEU A 106 34.77 5.07 -16.53
C LEU A 106 35.83 6.17 -16.40
N PRO A 107 37.11 5.86 -16.76
CA PRO A 107 38.22 6.81 -16.59
C PRO A 107 38.07 8.12 -17.35
N ASP A 108 37.32 8.11 -18.43
CA ASP A 108 37.05 9.22 -19.35
C ASP A 108 35.69 9.88 -19.14
N SER A 109 34.93 9.48 -18.11
CA SER A 109 33.57 9.98 -17.89
C SER A 109 33.50 11.45 -17.48
N GLY A 110 34.58 12.03 -16.91
CA GLY A 110 34.66 13.42 -16.50
C GLY A 110 33.60 13.85 -15.48
N VAL A 111 33.05 12.91 -14.71
CA VAL A 111 31.92 13.15 -13.81
C VAL A 111 32.28 14.01 -12.60
N ALA A 112 31.28 14.80 -12.18
CA ALA A 112 31.38 15.62 -10.98
C ALA A 112 31.55 14.78 -9.70
N PRO A 113 32.29 15.29 -8.68
CA PRO A 113 32.44 14.59 -7.38
C PRO A 113 31.13 14.20 -6.70
N ALA A 114 30.02 14.89 -7.00
CA ALA A 114 28.69 14.57 -6.49
C ALA A 114 28.26 13.13 -6.80
N TRP A 115 28.67 12.57 -7.94
CA TRP A 115 28.37 11.16 -8.28
C TRP A 115 29.12 10.18 -7.39
N VAL A 116 30.36 10.51 -7.00
CA VAL A 116 31.14 9.68 -6.07
C VAL A 116 30.44 9.65 -4.70
N THR A 117 30.01 10.80 -4.21
CA THR A 117 29.26 10.92 -2.96
C THR A 117 27.94 10.13 -3.03
N TYR A 118 27.14 10.35 -4.07
CA TYR A 118 25.88 9.63 -4.29
C TYR A 118 26.06 8.11 -4.25
N ARG A 119 27.07 7.58 -4.96
CA ARG A 119 27.35 6.15 -4.98
C ARG A 119 27.82 5.63 -3.62
N GLN A 120 28.57 6.43 -2.86
CA GLN A 120 28.97 6.05 -1.51
C GLN A 120 27.75 5.98 -0.59
N GLU A 121 26.90 7.02 -0.61
CA GLU A 121 25.66 7.04 0.17
C GLU A 121 24.73 5.86 -0.18
N LEU A 122 24.67 5.45 -1.45
CA LEU A 122 23.95 4.23 -1.85
C LEU A 122 24.55 2.97 -1.20
N ARG A 123 25.88 2.83 -1.14
CA ARG A 123 26.52 1.70 -0.48
C ARG A 123 26.24 1.67 1.02
N ASP A 124 26.07 2.84 1.62
CA ASP A 124 25.85 3.00 3.05
C ASP A 124 24.36 2.83 3.46
N VAL A 125 23.44 2.73 2.50
CA VAL A 125 22.00 2.50 2.77
C VAL A 125 21.77 1.35 3.75
N PRO A 126 22.41 0.17 3.66
CA PRO A 126 22.20 -0.91 4.62
C PRO A 126 22.74 -0.65 6.03
N SER A 127 23.53 0.41 6.20
CA SER A 127 24.11 0.83 7.48
C SER A 127 23.29 1.91 8.19
N GLN A 128 22.20 2.37 7.59
CA GLN A 128 21.31 3.34 8.22
C GLN A 128 20.63 2.72 9.45
N GLU A 129 20.45 3.50 10.50
CA GLU A 129 19.93 3.06 11.81
C GLU A 129 18.56 2.35 11.69
N ASN A 130 17.69 2.86 10.80
CA ASN A 130 16.35 2.32 10.61
C ASN A 130 16.24 1.24 9.52
N PHE A 131 17.37 0.76 8.98
CA PHE A 131 17.34 -0.29 7.96
C PHE A 131 16.66 -1.57 8.47
N PRO A 132 15.76 -2.18 7.69
CA PRO A 132 15.36 -1.86 6.31
C PRO A 132 14.20 -0.87 6.18
N TYR A 133 13.64 -0.38 7.27
CA TYR A 133 12.49 0.51 7.30
C TYR A 133 12.93 1.98 7.42
N GLY A 134 12.17 2.90 6.80
CA GLY A 134 12.45 4.33 6.92
C GLY A 134 13.77 4.80 6.27
N ILE A 135 14.12 4.23 5.13
CA ILE A 135 15.34 4.55 4.38
C ILE A 135 15.32 5.98 3.86
N THR A 136 16.39 6.72 4.10
CA THR A 136 16.67 7.98 3.44
C THR A 136 17.52 7.71 2.20
N TRP A 137 16.89 7.82 1.03
CA TRP A 137 17.56 7.61 -0.24
C TRP A 137 18.37 8.84 -0.65
N PRO A 138 19.61 8.68 -1.13
CA PRO A 138 20.40 9.80 -1.63
C PRO A 138 19.79 10.39 -2.91
N THR A 139 19.97 11.69 -3.08
CA THR A 139 19.49 12.41 -4.26
C THR A 139 20.45 12.21 -5.42
N LYS A 140 19.94 11.70 -6.53
CA LYS A 140 20.71 11.50 -7.76
C LYS A 140 21.19 12.85 -8.30
N PRO A 141 22.48 13.02 -8.56
CA PRO A 141 23.02 14.22 -9.21
C PRO A 141 22.48 14.40 -10.63
N SER A 142 22.36 15.66 -11.04
CA SER A 142 21.94 16.05 -12.41
C SER A 142 23.11 16.05 -13.39
#